data_7c105a8b1520d31110c7791f4aaf63c5
#
_entry.id   7c105a8b1520d31110c7791f4aaf63c5
#
_cell.length_a   1.000
_cell.length_b   1.000
_cell.length_c   1.000
_cell.angle_alpha   90.00
_cell.angle_beta   90.00
_cell.angle_gamma   90.00
#
_symmetry.space_group_name_H-M   'P 1'
#
loop_
_entity.id
_entity.type
_entity.pdbx_description
1 polymer ?
#
loop_
_entity_poly.entity_id
_entity_poly.type
_entity_poly.pdbx_seq_one_letter_code
_entity_poly.pdbx_strand_id
1 'polypeptide(L)'
;MKNLYFLVSFFLFFQFIHSQEGVPFKENKQLYIRGNSILIGNNILGDDATEPLMDNTIANDIVKMEYIDVDNDETTFSSSEASINNLPKNLRIAHAALYWCGLYPSEKSALRKSGNRMIHVGRGERNPAINSILFKTPNGAYETLNGRVIFDSYGTEVFTTNSPYVCYADVTSKLQNLASINGTYTIANIKATEGEISGGGSAGWLLYIVYEDASESSKYFTTYNGLVEVNKEAVELTFRDFKSKEEGIVNTTIALGAMEGDRKIKTDEVSIFDKKIGSFKPLSNKVREEKNFFNSSITMGDEFFTGRNPN
;
A
#
# COMPACT_ATOMS: atom_id res chain seq x y z
N MET A 1 -7.18 -60.91 40.68
CA MET A 1 -7.78 -59.75 39.93
C MET A 1 -6.74 -58.65 39.90
N LYS A 2 -6.12 -58.41 38.73
CA LYS A 2 -5.11 -57.35 38.54
C LYS A 2 -5.79 -56.17 37.87
N ASN A 3 -5.91 -55.06 38.57
CA ASN A 3 -6.43 -53.81 38.01
C ASN A 3 -5.36 -53.16 37.14
N LEU A 4 -5.63 -53.07 35.84
CA LEU A 4 -4.83 -52.39 34.86
C LEU A 4 -5.32 -50.93 34.80
N TYR A 5 -4.53 -49.98 35.35
CA TYR A 5 -4.79 -48.55 35.20
C TYR A 5 -4.28 -48.09 33.85
N PHE A 6 -5.19 -47.65 32.97
CA PHE A 6 -4.85 -47.05 31.67
C PHE A 6 -4.64 -45.55 31.90
N LEU A 7 -3.39 -45.13 31.88
CA LEU A 7 -3.03 -43.71 31.98
C LEU A 7 -3.17 -43.07 30.60
N VAL A 8 -4.26 -42.36 30.33
CA VAL A 8 -4.43 -41.57 29.11
C VAL A 8 -3.68 -40.26 29.29
N SER A 9 -2.50 -40.16 28.68
CA SER A 9 -1.75 -38.92 28.60
C SER A 9 -2.35 -38.01 27.52
N PHE A 10 -3.08 -36.98 27.93
CA PHE A 10 -3.64 -35.98 27.03
C PHE A 10 -2.51 -34.99 26.66
N PHE A 11 -1.85 -35.21 25.51
CA PHE A 11 -0.94 -34.24 24.94
C PHE A 11 -1.75 -33.07 24.38
N LEU A 12 -1.85 -31.99 25.14
CA LEU A 12 -2.30 -30.70 24.65
C LEU A 12 -1.21 -30.17 23.70
N PHE A 13 -1.42 -30.36 22.41
CA PHE A 13 -0.68 -29.60 21.39
C PHE A 13 -1.14 -28.13 21.48
N PHE A 14 -0.38 -27.31 22.19
CA PHE A 14 -0.44 -25.87 22.00
C PHE A 14 0.11 -25.59 20.60
N GLN A 15 -0.77 -25.48 19.61
CA GLN A 15 -0.43 -24.81 18.38
C GLN A 15 -0.23 -23.34 18.74
N PHE A 16 1.02 -22.89 18.77
CA PHE A 16 1.31 -21.47 18.72
C PHE A 16 0.83 -20.96 17.35
N ILE A 17 -0.38 -20.44 17.32
CA ILE A 17 -0.87 -19.67 16.17
C ILE A 17 -0.04 -18.38 16.23
N HIS A 18 1.03 -18.32 15.46
CA HIS A 18 1.66 -17.04 15.15
C HIS A 18 0.64 -16.24 14.36
N SER A 19 -0.04 -15.33 15.06
CA SER A 19 -0.90 -14.35 14.41
C SER A 19 0.01 -13.44 13.59
N GLN A 20 -0.17 -13.39 12.28
CA GLN A 20 0.43 -12.37 11.44
C GLN A 20 0.04 -11.00 12.00
N GLU A 21 1.02 -10.12 12.18
CA GLU A 21 0.76 -8.76 12.64
C GLU A 21 -0.01 -8.00 11.56
N GLY A 22 -1.05 -7.28 11.97
CA GLY A 22 -1.85 -6.48 11.06
C GLY A 22 -3.35 -6.79 11.10
N VAL A 23 -4.04 -6.42 10.05
CA VAL A 23 -5.47 -6.69 9.82
C VAL A 23 -5.61 -7.48 8.52
N PRO A 24 -6.16 -8.71 8.58
CA PRO A 24 -6.35 -9.54 7.40
C PRO A 24 -7.13 -8.82 6.30
N PHE A 25 -6.75 -9.06 5.06
CA PHE A 25 -7.45 -8.50 3.91
C PHE A 25 -8.89 -9.01 3.84
N LYS A 26 -9.82 -8.06 3.72
CA LYS A 26 -11.25 -8.33 3.52
C LYS A 26 -11.72 -7.65 2.26
N GLU A 27 -12.62 -8.30 1.54
CA GLU A 27 -13.28 -7.69 0.39
C GLU A 27 -13.92 -6.35 0.79
N ASN A 28 -13.68 -5.34 -0.02
CA ASN A 28 -14.23 -4.00 0.16
C ASN A 28 -15.27 -3.68 -0.93
N LYS A 29 -14.95 -3.99 -2.18
CA LYS A 29 -15.83 -3.71 -3.31
C LYS A 29 -15.66 -4.78 -4.39
N GLN A 30 -16.78 -5.24 -4.95
CA GLN A 30 -16.80 -6.10 -6.11
C GLN A 30 -17.70 -5.51 -7.19
N LEU A 31 -17.23 -5.51 -8.43
CA LEU A 31 -17.95 -4.99 -9.61
C LEU A 31 -17.78 -5.97 -10.77
N TYR A 32 -18.84 -6.13 -11.55
CA TYR A 32 -18.78 -6.81 -12.85
C TYR A 32 -19.31 -5.87 -13.94
N ILE A 33 -18.41 -5.27 -14.68
CA ILE A 33 -18.73 -4.25 -15.68
C ILE A 33 -17.89 -4.41 -16.95
N ARG A 34 -18.35 -3.81 -18.04
CA ARG A 34 -17.52 -3.54 -19.21
C ARG A 34 -16.71 -2.29 -18.91
N GLY A 35 -15.39 -2.43 -18.81
CA GLY A 35 -14.54 -1.33 -18.42
C GLY A 35 -13.12 -1.74 -18.11
N ASN A 36 -12.40 -0.81 -17.54
CA ASN A 36 -11.02 -1.01 -17.11
C ASN A 36 -10.73 -0.29 -15.79
N SER A 37 -9.52 -0.42 -15.31
CA SER A 37 -9.08 0.26 -14.10
C SER A 37 -7.70 0.86 -14.28
N ILE A 38 -7.41 1.87 -13.47
CA ILE A 38 -6.08 2.47 -13.36
C ILE A 38 -5.73 2.65 -11.89
N LEU A 39 -4.47 2.47 -11.57
CA LEU A 39 -3.87 2.74 -10.27
C LEU A 39 -2.75 3.74 -10.46
N ILE A 40 -2.84 4.86 -9.75
CA ILE A 40 -1.75 5.84 -9.64
C ILE A 40 -1.41 6.04 -8.17
N GLY A 41 -0.25 6.58 -7.89
CA GLY A 41 0.17 6.87 -6.53
C GLY A 41 1.57 7.44 -6.46
N ASN A 42 1.97 7.86 -5.27
CA ASN A 42 3.30 8.39 -5.03
C ASN A 42 3.68 8.28 -3.56
N ASN A 43 4.96 8.38 -3.27
CA ASN A 43 5.46 8.60 -1.92
C ASN A 43 5.29 10.06 -1.49
N ILE A 44 5.31 10.30 -0.18
CA ILE A 44 5.24 11.63 0.44
C ILE A 44 6.46 11.93 1.32
N LEU A 45 7.35 10.95 1.47
CA LEU A 45 8.66 11.07 2.10
C LEU A 45 9.74 10.76 1.08
N GLY A 46 10.83 11.49 1.14
CA GLY A 46 12.05 11.30 0.35
C GLY A 46 13.26 11.76 1.13
N ASP A 47 14.43 11.70 0.51
CA ASP A 47 15.66 12.31 1.02
C ASP A 47 15.82 13.78 0.58
N ASP A 48 14.92 14.26 -0.25
CA ASP A 48 14.80 15.63 -0.73
C ASP A 48 13.34 16.08 -0.70
N ALA A 49 13.07 17.28 -0.22
CA ALA A 49 11.73 17.83 -0.07
C ALA A 49 11.01 18.09 -1.41
N THR A 50 11.75 18.23 -2.51
CA THR A 50 11.20 18.56 -3.84
C THR A 50 11.08 17.35 -4.75
N GLU A 51 11.82 16.28 -4.47
CA GLU A 51 11.91 15.10 -5.30
C GLU A 51 11.64 13.82 -4.50
N PRO A 52 11.03 12.78 -5.11
CA PRO A 52 10.98 11.48 -4.47
C PRO A 52 12.40 10.89 -4.39
N LEU A 53 12.62 10.00 -3.41
CA LEU A 53 13.88 9.27 -3.28
C LEU A 53 14.21 8.56 -4.60
N MET A 54 15.26 9.02 -5.29
CA MET A 54 15.65 8.51 -6.61
C MET A 54 16.61 7.32 -6.52
N ASP A 55 17.51 7.33 -5.54
CA ASP A 55 18.45 6.22 -5.33
C ASP A 55 17.83 5.09 -4.50
N ASN A 56 17.06 4.25 -5.17
CA ASN A 56 16.49 3.05 -4.55
C ASN A 56 17.51 1.94 -4.25
N THR A 57 18.81 2.20 -4.40
CA THR A 57 19.87 1.30 -3.96
C THR A 57 20.29 1.56 -2.52
N ILE A 58 19.84 2.64 -1.91
CA ILE A 58 20.09 2.97 -0.50
C ILE A 58 18.94 2.42 0.34
N ALA A 59 19.27 1.71 1.43
CA ALA A 59 18.27 1.28 2.39
C ALA A 59 17.76 2.50 3.17
N ASN A 60 16.45 2.66 3.27
CA ASN A 60 15.83 3.85 3.86
C ASN A 60 15.94 3.93 5.39
N ASP A 61 16.40 2.88 6.06
CA ASP A 61 16.70 2.87 7.49
C ASP A 61 17.95 3.71 7.88
N ILE A 62 18.75 4.12 6.89
CA ILE A 62 19.91 5.01 7.05
C ILE A 62 19.74 6.37 6.35
N VAL A 63 18.53 6.63 5.83
CA VAL A 63 18.21 7.89 5.16
C VAL A 63 17.43 8.79 6.12
N LYS A 64 17.84 10.04 6.22
CA LYS A 64 17.07 11.07 6.90
C LYS A 64 15.89 11.46 6.01
N MET A 65 14.74 10.85 6.25
CA MET A 65 13.54 11.13 5.49
C MET A 65 12.97 12.51 5.82
N GLU A 66 12.59 13.24 4.79
CA GLU A 66 11.93 14.55 4.86
C GLU A 66 10.61 14.51 4.08
N TYR A 67 9.67 15.37 4.43
CA TYR A 67 8.45 15.50 3.63
C TYR A 67 8.76 16.08 2.25
N ILE A 68 8.23 15.41 1.22
CA ILE A 68 8.16 15.96 -0.14
C ILE A 68 7.10 17.06 -0.14
N ASP A 69 7.42 18.21 -0.74
CA ASP A 69 6.50 19.31 -0.91
C ASP A 69 6.69 19.94 -2.30
N VAL A 70 5.82 19.59 -3.24
CA VAL A 70 5.98 19.96 -4.67
C VAL A 70 5.11 21.13 -5.08
N ASP A 71 4.15 21.57 -4.26
CA ASP A 71 3.20 22.60 -4.65
C ASP A 71 3.53 24.00 -4.11
N ASN A 72 4.50 24.09 -3.20
CA ASN A 72 4.92 25.33 -2.54
C ASN A 72 3.74 26.12 -1.90
N ASP A 73 2.70 25.44 -1.45
CA ASP A 73 1.57 26.04 -0.76
C ASP A 73 1.86 26.09 0.73
N GLU A 74 2.00 27.31 1.28
CA GLU A 74 2.32 27.52 2.72
C GLU A 74 1.27 26.91 3.68
N THR A 75 0.11 26.47 3.17
CA THR A 75 -0.93 25.82 3.98
C THR A 75 -0.75 24.31 4.06
N THR A 76 0.17 23.73 3.31
CA THR A 76 0.54 22.31 3.36
C THR A 76 1.92 22.16 3.99
N PHE A 77 2.17 21.04 4.64
CA PHE A 77 3.50 20.68 5.15
C PHE A 77 4.14 19.55 4.31
N SER A 78 3.38 18.99 3.41
CA SER A 78 3.82 17.98 2.46
C SER A 78 2.85 17.88 1.31
N SER A 79 3.35 17.66 0.10
CA SER A 79 2.52 17.40 -1.06
C SER A 79 3.24 16.50 -2.07
N SER A 80 2.50 15.63 -2.75
CA SER A 80 3.01 14.86 -3.88
C SER A 80 1.94 14.61 -4.93
N GLU A 81 2.36 14.37 -6.15
CA GLU A 81 1.49 14.35 -7.32
C GLU A 81 1.62 13.06 -8.13
N ALA A 82 0.51 12.70 -8.77
CA ALA A 82 0.49 11.70 -9.83
C ALA A 82 -0.56 12.06 -10.88
N SER A 83 -0.26 11.77 -12.15
CA SER A 83 -1.08 12.18 -13.28
C SER A 83 -1.68 10.99 -14.00
N ILE A 84 -2.93 11.15 -14.41
CA ILE A 84 -3.61 10.28 -15.36
C ILE A 84 -3.62 10.98 -16.72
N ASN A 85 -3.18 10.28 -17.75
CA ASN A 85 -3.11 10.80 -19.11
C ASN A 85 -3.74 9.83 -20.09
N ASN A 86 -4.24 10.37 -21.19
CA ASN A 86 -4.68 9.60 -22.37
C ASN A 86 -5.89 8.66 -22.16
N LEU A 87 -6.64 8.80 -21.08
CA LEU A 87 -7.91 8.11 -20.98
C LEU A 87 -9.00 8.80 -21.83
N PRO A 88 -9.98 8.06 -22.34
CA PRO A 88 -11.11 8.63 -23.06
C PRO A 88 -11.83 9.70 -22.22
N LYS A 89 -12.38 10.69 -22.88
CA LYS A 89 -13.23 11.69 -22.20
C LYS A 89 -14.60 11.08 -21.88
N ASN A 90 -15.27 11.61 -20.87
CA ASN A 90 -16.63 11.24 -20.46
C ASN A 90 -16.77 9.78 -20.00
N LEU A 91 -15.73 9.22 -19.39
CA LEU A 91 -15.81 7.91 -18.74
C LEU A 91 -16.77 7.96 -17.54
N ARG A 92 -17.58 6.93 -17.39
CA ARG A 92 -18.40 6.77 -16.19
C ARG A 92 -17.57 6.07 -15.11
N ILE A 93 -17.29 6.76 -14.03
CA ILE A 93 -16.56 6.19 -12.91
C ILE A 93 -17.49 5.26 -12.13
N ALA A 94 -17.12 3.99 -12.07
CA ALA A 94 -17.87 2.98 -11.33
C ALA A 94 -17.42 2.87 -9.87
N HIS A 95 -16.14 3.12 -9.60
CA HIS A 95 -15.56 3.14 -8.26
C HIS A 95 -14.23 3.88 -8.26
N ALA A 96 -13.98 4.63 -7.19
CA ALA A 96 -12.67 5.23 -6.94
C ALA A 96 -12.32 5.16 -5.44
N ALA A 97 -11.16 4.64 -5.13
CA ALA A 97 -10.67 4.43 -3.78
C ALA A 97 -9.31 5.09 -3.59
N LEU A 98 -9.21 5.97 -2.63
CA LEU A 98 -7.96 6.58 -2.20
C LEU A 98 -7.49 5.91 -0.91
N TYR A 99 -6.26 5.45 -0.92
CA TYR A 99 -5.57 4.91 0.24
C TYR A 99 -4.36 5.76 0.55
N TRP A 100 -4.06 5.95 1.82
CA TRP A 100 -2.81 6.54 2.27
C TRP A 100 -2.32 5.84 3.52
N CYS A 101 -1.02 5.89 3.70
CA CYS A 101 -0.33 5.20 4.78
C CYS A 101 0.94 5.91 5.18
N GLY A 102 1.46 5.56 6.34
CA GLY A 102 2.74 6.04 6.83
C GLY A 102 3.24 5.25 8.02
N LEU A 103 4.55 5.26 8.22
CA LEU A 103 5.20 4.85 9.45
C LEU A 103 5.27 6.08 10.37
N TYR A 104 4.48 6.06 11.44
CA TYR A 104 4.26 7.27 12.23
C TYR A 104 4.21 7.01 13.74
N PRO A 105 5.33 6.65 14.36
CA PRO A 105 5.42 6.57 15.83
C PRO A 105 5.37 7.95 16.51
N SER A 106 5.84 9.02 15.85
CA SER A 106 5.83 10.41 16.30
C SER A 106 6.22 11.35 15.18
N GLU A 107 6.16 12.68 15.36
CA GLU A 107 6.53 13.67 14.35
C GLU A 107 8.01 13.57 13.93
N LYS A 108 8.90 13.36 14.88
CA LYS A 108 10.35 13.29 14.67
C LYS A 108 10.94 12.03 15.28
N SER A 109 12.05 11.59 14.74
CA SER A 109 12.83 10.50 15.32
C SER A 109 13.92 10.97 16.27
N ALA A 110 14.41 10.06 17.10
CA ALA A 110 15.58 10.27 17.93
C ALA A 110 16.38 8.97 18.11
N LEU A 111 17.68 9.13 18.27
CA LEU A 111 18.59 8.03 18.55
C LEU A 111 18.40 7.54 19.98
N ARG A 112 18.21 6.24 20.15
CA ARG A 112 18.02 5.57 21.44
C ARG A 112 18.91 4.33 21.56
N LYS A 113 19.46 4.12 22.76
CA LYS A 113 20.16 2.88 23.06
C LYS A 113 19.18 1.74 23.31
N SER A 114 19.37 0.63 22.60
CA SER A 114 18.62 -0.62 22.74
C SER A 114 19.61 -1.78 22.90
N GLY A 115 19.79 -2.25 24.12
CA GLY A 115 20.85 -3.20 24.43
C GLY A 115 22.23 -2.63 24.12
N ASN A 116 22.97 -3.32 23.24
CA ASN A 116 24.30 -2.90 22.76
C ASN A 116 24.27 -2.13 21.43
N ARG A 117 23.09 -1.78 20.91
CA ARG A 117 22.92 -1.07 19.63
C ARG A 117 22.30 0.30 19.86
N MET A 118 22.58 1.22 18.95
CA MET A 118 21.85 2.47 18.81
C MET A 118 20.83 2.26 17.71
N ILE A 119 19.60 2.66 17.97
CA ILE A 119 18.47 2.60 17.01
C ILE A 119 17.78 3.95 16.96
N HIS A 120 17.22 4.29 15.81
CA HIS A 120 16.37 5.44 15.64
C HIS A 120 14.92 5.03 15.89
N VAL A 121 14.24 5.72 16.79
CA VAL A 121 12.84 5.47 17.19
C VAL A 121 12.06 6.77 17.22
N GLY A 122 10.75 6.68 17.23
CA GLY A 122 9.90 7.84 17.45
C GLY A 122 10.18 8.54 18.79
N ARG A 123 10.09 9.87 18.82
CA ARG A 123 10.25 10.69 20.00
C ARG A 123 9.05 11.58 20.22
N GLY A 124 8.43 11.46 21.39
CA GLY A 124 7.25 12.20 21.79
C GLY A 124 5.95 11.57 21.28
N GLU A 125 4.92 12.35 21.28
CA GLU A 125 3.61 11.94 20.77
C GLU A 125 3.48 12.23 19.28
N ARG A 126 2.53 11.59 18.65
CA ARG A 126 2.15 11.88 17.27
C ARG A 126 0.81 12.62 17.21
N ASN A 127 0.56 13.32 16.12
CA ASN A 127 -0.75 13.89 15.86
C ASN A 127 -1.77 12.76 15.58
N PRO A 128 -2.90 12.68 16.33
CA PRO A 128 -3.87 11.61 16.16
C PRO A 128 -4.69 11.69 14.87
N ALA A 129 -4.73 12.85 14.19
CA ALA A 129 -5.52 13.05 12.99
C ALA A 129 -4.86 12.44 11.73
N ILE A 130 -4.53 11.15 11.76
CA ILE A 130 -3.91 10.42 10.64
C ILE A 130 -4.87 10.17 9.48
N ASN A 131 -6.17 10.22 9.75
CA ASN A 131 -7.23 9.97 8.78
C ASN A 131 -7.73 11.22 8.06
N SER A 132 -7.07 12.36 8.24
CA SER A 132 -7.40 13.63 7.58
C SER A 132 -6.23 14.12 6.73
N ILE A 133 -6.50 14.33 5.46
CA ILE A 133 -5.54 14.79 4.44
C ILE A 133 -6.17 15.88 3.59
N LEU A 134 -5.37 16.50 2.74
CA LEU A 134 -5.86 17.38 1.67
C LEU A 134 -5.79 16.63 0.34
N PHE A 135 -6.88 16.72 -0.41
CA PHE A 135 -7.03 16.08 -1.72
C PHE A 135 -7.39 17.11 -2.77
N LYS A 136 -6.61 17.17 -3.83
CA LYS A 136 -6.82 18.06 -4.98
C LYS A 136 -6.97 17.22 -6.24
N THR A 137 -8.10 17.37 -6.89
CA THR A 137 -8.40 16.75 -8.19
C THR A 137 -7.90 17.63 -9.34
N PRO A 138 -7.79 17.11 -10.57
CA PRO A 138 -7.40 17.91 -11.73
C PRO A 138 -8.21 19.20 -11.85
N ASN A 139 -7.51 20.33 -11.94
CA ASN A 139 -8.08 21.69 -12.02
C ASN A 139 -8.94 22.11 -10.81
N GLY A 140 -8.94 21.33 -9.73
CA GLY A 140 -9.63 21.66 -8.49
C GLY A 140 -8.76 22.43 -7.50
N ALA A 141 -9.36 22.79 -6.36
CA ALA A 141 -8.66 23.27 -5.17
C ALA A 141 -8.47 22.12 -4.17
N TYR A 142 -7.66 22.33 -3.16
CA TYR A 142 -7.57 21.42 -2.02
C TYR A 142 -8.89 21.37 -1.26
N GLU A 143 -9.30 20.15 -0.97
CA GLU A 143 -10.42 19.86 -0.07
C GLU A 143 -9.95 18.93 1.04
N THR A 144 -10.42 19.16 2.25
CA THR A 144 -10.18 18.21 3.34
C THR A 144 -10.91 16.91 3.06
N LEU A 145 -10.18 15.81 3.06
CA LEU A 145 -10.70 14.47 2.93
C LEU A 145 -10.47 13.70 4.22
N ASN A 146 -11.57 13.23 4.83
CA ASN A 146 -11.52 12.37 6.00
C ASN A 146 -11.79 10.93 5.59
N GLY A 147 -10.88 10.05 5.92
CA GLY A 147 -10.99 8.62 5.64
C GLY A 147 -11.31 7.78 6.87
N ARG A 148 -11.54 6.52 6.62
CA ARG A 148 -11.65 5.48 7.64
C ARG A 148 -10.27 4.88 7.90
N VAL A 149 -9.86 4.79 9.16
CA VAL A 149 -8.67 4.04 9.54
C VAL A 149 -8.95 2.55 9.33
N ILE A 150 -8.13 1.91 8.50
CA ILE A 150 -8.16 0.45 8.29
C ILE A 150 -7.32 -0.22 9.37
N PHE A 151 -6.13 0.31 9.60
CA PHE A 151 -5.18 -0.18 10.58
C PHE A 151 -4.41 0.98 11.20
N ASP A 152 -4.10 0.84 12.47
CA ASP A 152 -3.24 1.74 13.22
C ASP A 152 -2.63 0.98 14.38
N SER A 153 -1.30 0.84 14.39
CA SER A 153 -0.58 0.13 15.43
C SER A 153 -0.10 1.03 16.58
N TYR A 154 -0.33 2.34 16.50
CA TYR A 154 0.11 3.25 17.55
C TYR A 154 -0.51 2.94 18.90
N GLY A 155 0.34 2.77 19.92
CA GLY A 155 -0.10 2.40 21.26
C GLY A 155 -0.51 0.94 21.42
N THR A 156 -0.25 0.10 20.42
CA THR A 156 -0.44 -1.36 20.51
C THR A 156 0.89 -2.07 20.80
N GLU A 157 0.84 -3.38 20.98
CA GLU A 157 2.03 -4.22 21.20
C GLU A 157 2.68 -4.69 19.89
N VAL A 158 2.04 -4.39 18.73
CA VAL A 158 2.55 -4.76 17.40
C VAL A 158 3.18 -3.55 16.71
N PHE A 159 4.20 -3.77 15.89
CA PHE A 159 4.93 -2.73 15.17
C PHE A 159 5.40 -1.56 16.05
N THR A 160 5.88 -1.86 17.25
CA THR A 160 6.17 -0.87 18.31
C THR A 160 7.26 0.14 17.93
N THR A 161 8.10 -0.15 16.92
CA THR A 161 9.20 0.73 16.51
C THR A 161 8.74 1.80 15.53
N ASN A 162 7.93 1.43 14.54
CA ASN A 162 7.62 2.24 13.37
C ASN A 162 6.13 2.60 13.24
N SER A 163 5.25 1.95 14.01
CA SER A 163 3.82 2.28 14.13
C SER A 163 3.12 2.60 12.79
N PRO A 164 3.02 1.61 11.89
CA PRO A 164 2.33 1.79 10.61
C PRO A 164 0.84 2.08 10.80
N TYR A 165 0.31 2.89 9.89
CA TYR A 165 -1.12 3.07 9.74
C TYR A 165 -1.54 3.05 8.28
N VAL A 166 -2.79 2.68 8.03
CA VAL A 166 -3.43 2.74 6.70
C VAL A 166 -4.83 3.31 6.83
N CYS A 167 -5.14 4.27 5.96
CA CYS A 167 -6.45 4.87 5.84
C CYS A 167 -7.03 4.67 4.44
N TYR A 168 -8.35 4.76 4.33
CA TYR A 168 -9.13 4.59 3.11
C TYR A 168 -10.24 5.61 3.00
N ALA A 169 -10.47 6.14 1.81
CA ALA A 169 -11.66 6.92 1.48
C ALA A 169 -12.23 6.49 0.12
N ASP A 170 -13.56 6.34 0.06
CA ASP A 170 -14.28 6.25 -1.21
C ASP A 170 -14.42 7.67 -1.79
N VAL A 171 -13.79 7.90 -2.93
CA VAL A 171 -13.79 9.17 -3.64
C VAL A 171 -14.59 9.12 -4.96
N THR A 172 -15.40 8.08 -5.13
CA THR A 172 -16.16 7.81 -6.35
C THR A 172 -17.00 9.03 -6.76
N SER A 173 -17.79 9.59 -5.83
CA SER A 173 -18.65 10.75 -6.13
C SER A 173 -17.86 12.00 -6.48
N LYS A 174 -16.67 12.20 -5.90
CA LYS A 174 -15.81 13.33 -6.25
C LYS A 174 -15.34 13.22 -7.71
N LEU A 175 -14.90 12.04 -8.13
CA LEU A 175 -14.40 11.82 -9.48
C LEU A 175 -15.53 11.78 -10.52
N GLN A 176 -16.72 11.32 -10.17
CA GLN A 176 -17.91 11.35 -11.05
C GLN A 176 -18.34 12.77 -11.43
N ASN A 177 -18.05 13.75 -10.60
CA ASN A 177 -18.38 15.16 -10.84
C ASN A 177 -17.33 15.89 -11.68
N LEU A 178 -16.22 15.26 -12.04
CA LEU A 178 -15.19 15.87 -12.89
C LEU A 178 -15.60 15.81 -14.36
N ALA A 179 -15.29 16.87 -15.09
CA ALA A 179 -15.45 16.89 -16.55
C ALA A 179 -14.50 15.90 -17.26
N SER A 180 -13.38 15.60 -16.64
CA SER A 180 -12.40 14.59 -17.08
C SER A 180 -11.59 14.13 -15.88
N ILE A 181 -11.27 12.83 -15.84
CA ILE A 181 -10.35 12.28 -14.85
C ILE A 181 -8.88 12.38 -15.27
N ASN A 182 -8.59 12.80 -16.51
CA ASN A 182 -7.24 13.09 -16.93
C ASN A 182 -6.74 14.37 -16.25
N GLY A 183 -5.50 14.34 -15.83
CA GLY A 183 -4.81 15.45 -15.20
C GLY A 183 -4.09 15.02 -13.92
N THR A 184 -3.59 15.99 -13.20
CA THR A 184 -2.79 15.79 -12.01
C THR A 184 -3.66 15.77 -10.75
N TYR A 185 -3.46 14.77 -9.93
CA TYR A 185 -4.01 14.60 -8.59
C TYR A 185 -2.91 14.92 -7.60
N THR A 186 -3.19 15.76 -6.62
CA THR A 186 -2.24 16.11 -5.55
C THR A 186 -2.81 15.66 -4.20
N ILE A 187 -2.00 14.98 -3.43
CA ILE A 187 -2.31 14.61 -2.05
C ILE A 187 -1.33 15.33 -1.14
N ALA A 188 -1.86 15.97 -0.10
CA ALA A 188 -1.07 16.74 0.84
C ALA A 188 -1.41 16.38 2.29
N ASN A 189 -0.46 16.65 3.19
CA ASN A 189 -0.62 16.50 4.64
C ASN A 189 -0.84 15.06 5.14
N ILE A 190 -0.30 14.07 4.44
CA ILE A 190 -0.16 12.71 4.99
C ILE A 190 0.92 12.75 6.07
N LYS A 191 0.60 12.23 7.25
CA LYS A 191 1.49 12.26 8.40
C LYS A 191 2.44 11.07 8.43
N ALA A 192 3.71 11.34 8.70
CA ALA A 192 4.75 10.32 8.87
C ALA A 192 5.86 10.87 9.78
N THR A 193 6.76 10.03 10.21
CA THR A 193 7.91 10.48 10.98
C THR A 193 9.02 10.98 10.06
N GLU A 194 9.47 12.20 10.29
CA GLU A 194 10.69 12.72 9.67
C GLU A 194 11.95 12.28 10.41
N GLY A 195 13.03 12.12 9.67
CA GLY A 195 14.32 11.68 10.18
C GLY A 195 14.61 10.22 9.86
N GLU A 196 15.63 9.66 10.48
CA GLU A 196 15.97 8.25 10.36
C GLU A 196 15.07 7.41 11.28
N ILE A 197 14.52 6.32 10.79
CA ILE A 197 13.80 5.33 11.60
C ILE A 197 14.42 3.97 11.34
N SER A 198 14.78 3.27 12.40
CA SER A 198 15.28 1.89 12.26
C SER A 198 14.20 0.96 11.70
N GLY A 199 14.50 0.32 10.59
CA GLY A 199 13.55 -0.41 9.77
C GLY A 199 12.93 0.41 8.66
N GLY A 200 13.44 1.63 8.40
CA GLY A 200 13.05 2.50 7.33
C GLY A 200 11.90 3.46 7.66
N GLY A 201 11.87 4.61 7.00
CA GLY A 201 10.79 5.58 7.00
C GLY A 201 10.04 5.53 5.68
N SER A 202 8.71 5.37 5.72
CA SER A 202 7.89 5.27 4.51
C SER A 202 6.53 5.90 4.70
N ALA A 203 6.05 6.60 3.68
CA ALA A 203 4.69 7.10 3.59
C ALA A 203 4.32 7.38 2.13
N GLY A 204 3.03 7.26 1.83
CA GLY A 204 2.55 7.51 0.49
C GLY A 204 1.07 7.27 0.34
N TRP A 205 0.62 7.32 -0.91
CA TRP A 205 -0.77 7.16 -1.27
C TRP A 205 -0.94 6.42 -2.60
N LEU A 206 -2.10 5.84 -2.78
CA LEU A 206 -2.54 5.28 -4.05
C LEU A 206 -4.01 5.61 -4.32
N LEU A 207 -4.32 5.89 -5.56
CA LEU A 207 -5.67 6.14 -6.06
C LEU A 207 -6.00 5.08 -7.11
N TYR A 208 -6.96 4.21 -6.78
CA TYR A 208 -7.48 3.18 -7.67
C TYR A 208 -8.81 3.61 -8.23
N ILE A 209 -8.95 3.59 -9.55
CA ILE A 209 -10.16 4.01 -10.26
C ILE A 209 -10.61 2.89 -11.19
N VAL A 210 -11.88 2.52 -11.10
CA VAL A 210 -12.57 1.61 -12.01
C VAL A 210 -13.59 2.43 -12.82
N TYR A 211 -13.51 2.33 -14.14
CA TYR A 211 -14.35 3.07 -15.05
C TYR A 211 -15.01 2.17 -16.09
N GLU A 212 -16.19 2.57 -16.57
CA GLU A 212 -16.88 1.90 -17.65
C GLU A 212 -16.37 2.40 -19.00
N ASP A 213 -16.14 1.45 -19.90
CA ASP A 213 -15.78 1.68 -21.30
C ASP A 213 -16.43 0.59 -22.16
N ALA A 214 -17.32 0.99 -23.05
CA ALA A 214 -18.07 0.07 -23.90
C ALA A 214 -17.17 -0.68 -24.93
N SER A 215 -15.97 -0.17 -25.20
CA SER A 215 -14.99 -0.84 -26.07
C SER A 215 -14.28 -2.00 -25.38
N GLU A 216 -14.30 -2.04 -24.05
CA GLU A 216 -13.66 -3.07 -23.24
C GLU A 216 -14.53 -4.32 -23.10
N SER A 217 -13.89 -5.45 -22.73
CA SER A 217 -14.62 -6.65 -22.32
C SER A 217 -15.18 -6.51 -20.92
N SER A 218 -16.20 -7.34 -20.59
CA SER A 218 -16.67 -7.45 -19.20
C SER A 218 -15.59 -8.09 -18.30
N LYS A 219 -15.35 -7.49 -17.15
CA LYS A 219 -14.34 -7.90 -16.17
C LYS A 219 -14.92 -7.86 -14.76
N TYR A 220 -14.38 -8.68 -13.89
CA TYR A 220 -14.55 -8.57 -12.45
C TYR A 220 -13.45 -7.67 -11.88
N PHE A 221 -13.86 -6.74 -11.04
CA PHE A 221 -12.95 -5.88 -10.27
C PHE A 221 -13.26 -6.11 -8.79
N THR A 222 -12.27 -6.52 -8.03
CA THR A 222 -12.44 -6.71 -6.58
C THR A 222 -11.33 -5.99 -5.85
N THR A 223 -11.67 -5.21 -4.83
CA THR A 223 -10.72 -4.54 -3.95
C THR A 223 -10.76 -5.17 -2.57
N TYR A 224 -9.61 -5.22 -1.92
CA TYR A 224 -9.44 -5.75 -0.58
C TYR A 224 -8.77 -4.72 0.29
N ASN A 225 -9.30 -4.54 1.50
CA ASN A 225 -8.73 -3.67 2.52
C ASN A 225 -8.12 -4.52 3.63
N GLY A 226 -6.91 -4.19 4.00
CA GLY A 226 -6.15 -4.83 5.05
C GLY A 226 -4.74 -4.28 5.11
N LEU A 227 -3.98 -4.73 6.08
CA LEU A 227 -2.54 -4.57 6.17
C LEU A 227 -1.98 -5.83 6.82
N VAL A 228 -1.00 -6.42 6.20
CA VAL A 228 -0.30 -7.59 6.77
C VAL A 228 1.19 -7.42 6.63
N GLU A 229 1.92 -7.83 7.66
CA GLU A 229 3.36 -7.96 7.59
C GLU A 229 3.73 -9.25 6.85
N VAL A 230 4.71 -9.16 5.95
CA VAL A 230 5.35 -10.32 5.34
C VAL A 230 6.73 -10.47 5.96
N ASN A 231 6.86 -11.40 6.91
CA ASN A 231 8.09 -11.65 7.64
C ASN A 231 8.23 -13.15 7.90
N LYS A 232 9.17 -13.83 7.24
CA LYS A 232 9.45 -15.28 7.34
C LYS A 232 8.30 -16.20 6.88
N GLU A 233 7.07 -15.90 7.27
CA GLU A 233 5.88 -16.67 6.90
C GLU A 233 5.17 -16.05 5.69
N ALA A 234 4.71 -16.89 4.78
CA ALA A 234 3.96 -16.43 3.62
C ALA A 234 2.55 -15.99 4.02
N VAL A 235 2.08 -14.90 3.41
CA VAL A 235 0.67 -14.46 3.50
C VAL A 235 -0.09 -15.01 2.32
N GLU A 236 -1.07 -15.88 2.58
CA GLU A 236 -1.93 -16.42 1.53
C GLU A 236 -3.25 -15.65 1.46
N LEU A 237 -3.55 -15.13 0.27
CA LEU A 237 -4.81 -14.47 -0.04
C LEU A 237 -5.62 -15.33 -1.02
N THR A 238 -6.84 -15.65 -0.64
CA THR A 238 -7.76 -16.38 -1.52
C THR A 238 -8.78 -15.42 -2.11
N PHE A 239 -8.74 -15.23 -3.42
CA PHE A 239 -9.76 -14.48 -4.16
C PHE A 239 -10.95 -15.38 -4.47
N ARG A 240 -12.17 -14.91 -4.20
CA ARG A 240 -13.40 -15.68 -4.32
C ARG A 240 -14.47 -14.90 -5.06
N ASP A 241 -15.58 -15.57 -5.33
CA ASP A 241 -16.85 -14.96 -5.79
C ASP A 241 -16.77 -14.25 -7.16
N PHE A 242 -15.85 -14.71 -8.01
CA PHE A 242 -15.78 -14.29 -9.41
C PHE A 242 -15.91 -15.51 -10.35
N LYS A 243 -16.36 -15.26 -11.56
CA LYS A 243 -16.40 -16.28 -12.63
C LYS A 243 -15.35 -15.97 -13.66
N SER A 244 -14.43 -16.89 -13.89
CA SER A 244 -13.53 -16.85 -15.03
C SER A 244 -14.23 -17.40 -16.29
N LYS A 245 -13.62 -17.17 -17.45
CA LYS A 245 -14.03 -17.87 -18.68
C LYS A 245 -13.89 -19.38 -18.49
N GLU A 246 -14.85 -20.13 -18.99
CA GLU A 246 -14.79 -21.60 -18.97
C GLU A 246 -13.69 -22.13 -19.91
N GLU A 247 -13.45 -21.43 -21.01
CA GLU A 247 -12.45 -21.76 -22.02
C GLU A 247 -11.62 -20.54 -22.42
N GLY A 248 -10.38 -20.79 -22.87
CA GLY A 248 -9.47 -19.78 -23.35
C GLY A 248 -8.57 -19.17 -22.27
N ILE A 249 -7.87 -18.10 -22.64
CA ILE A 249 -6.93 -17.41 -21.73
C ILE A 249 -7.69 -16.49 -20.80
N VAL A 250 -7.43 -16.63 -19.51
CA VAL A 250 -7.89 -15.69 -18.46
C VAL A 250 -6.78 -14.67 -18.22
N ASN A 251 -7.04 -13.42 -18.56
CA ASN A 251 -6.15 -12.31 -18.23
C ASN A 251 -6.53 -11.77 -16.86
N THR A 252 -5.55 -11.69 -15.98
CA THR A 252 -5.71 -11.16 -14.61
C THR A 252 -4.68 -10.06 -14.40
N THR A 253 -5.13 -8.94 -13.84
CA THR A 253 -4.26 -7.87 -13.36
C THR A 253 -4.36 -7.81 -11.84
N ILE A 254 -3.23 -7.75 -11.17
CA ILE A 254 -3.13 -7.58 -9.72
C ILE A 254 -2.53 -6.20 -9.47
N ALA A 255 -3.20 -5.41 -8.62
CA ALA A 255 -2.68 -4.14 -8.12
C ALA A 255 -2.37 -4.29 -6.63
N LEU A 256 -1.16 -3.95 -6.24
CA LEU A 256 -0.66 -4.09 -4.88
C LEU A 256 -0.10 -2.76 -4.40
N GLY A 257 -0.38 -2.40 -3.14
CA GLY A 257 0.30 -1.35 -2.41
C GLY A 257 1.20 -1.98 -1.33
N ALA A 258 2.48 -1.64 -1.33
CA ALA A 258 3.41 -2.00 -0.27
C ALA A 258 3.96 -0.72 0.35
N MET A 259 4.08 -0.71 1.68
CA MET A 259 4.64 0.45 2.41
C MET A 259 6.16 0.44 2.38
N GLU A 260 6.74 -0.75 2.33
CA GLU A 260 8.17 -0.99 2.47
C GLU A 260 8.64 -2.00 1.44
N GLY A 261 9.88 -1.84 0.98
CA GLY A 261 10.54 -2.76 0.08
C GLY A 261 11.87 -2.17 -0.38
N ASP A 262 12.95 -2.91 -0.23
CA ASP A 262 14.29 -2.48 -0.53
C ASP A 262 14.85 -3.14 -1.78
N ARG A 263 15.41 -2.36 -2.69
CA ARG A 263 16.05 -2.92 -3.89
C ARG A 263 17.22 -3.86 -3.60
N LYS A 264 17.89 -3.67 -2.48
CA LYS A 264 19.04 -4.52 -2.08
C LYS A 264 18.64 -5.79 -1.36
N ILE A 265 17.44 -5.85 -0.79
CA ILE A 265 16.94 -7.00 -0.05
C ILE A 265 16.20 -7.91 -1.03
N LYS A 266 16.86 -9.00 -1.43
CA LYS A 266 16.34 -9.93 -2.45
C LYS A 266 15.74 -11.18 -1.81
N THR A 267 14.73 -11.01 -0.98
CA THR A 267 14.10 -12.12 -0.24
C THR A 267 12.58 -12.14 -0.34
N ASP A 268 11.96 -11.07 -0.84
CA ASP A 268 10.52 -10.96 -1.00
C ASP A 268 10.04 -11.52 -2.35
N GLU A 269 8.91 -12.18 -2.33
CA GLU A 269 8.30 -12.83 -3.49
C GLU A 269 6.80 -12.65 -3.47
N VAL A 270 6.20 -12.47 -4.65
CA VAL A 270 4.76 -12.59 -4.86
C VAL A 270 4.52 -13.76 -5.80
N SER A 271 3.69 -14.70 -5.38
CA SER A 271 3.39 -15.91 -6.14
C SER A 271 1.90 -16.09 -6.34
N ILE A 272 1.51 -16.75 -7.43
CA ILE A 272 0.13 -17.17 -7.69
C ILE A 272 0.05 -18.69 -7.72
N PHE A 273 -1.02 -19.24 -7.13
CA PHE A 273 -1.23 -20.69 -7.17
C PHE A 273 -1.67 -21.12 -8.57
N ASP A 274 -0.84 -21.93 -9.22
CA ASP A 274 -1.16 -22.54 -10.51
C ASP A 274 -1.82 -23.90 -10.28
N LYS A 275 -3.13 -23.97 -10.54
CA LYS A 275 -3.93 -25.16 -10.33
C LYS A 275 -3.52 -26.34 -11.22
N LYS A 276 -2.90 -26.08 -12.38
CA LYS A 276 -2.47 -27.13 -13.31
C LYS A 276 -1.26 -27.88 -12.81
N ILE A 277 -0.34 -27.18 -12.15
CA ILE A 277 0.87 -27.78 -11.58
C ILE A 277 0.75 -28.06 -10.09
N GLY A 278 -0.33 -27.57 -9.43
CA GLY A 278 -0.60 -27.80 -8.01
C GLY A 278 0.37 -27.09 -7.06
N SER A 279 1.01 -26.01 -7.50
CA SER A 279 1.99 -25.27 -6.72
C SER A 279 1.95 -23.76 -6.99
N PHE A 280 2.54 -22.99 -6.09
CA PHE A 280 2.74 -21.56 -6.30
C PHE A 280 3.83 -21.31 -7.33
N LYS A 281 3.58 -20.33 -8.19
CA LYS A 281 4.49 -19.87 -9.23
C LYS A 281 4.84 -18.40 -8.95
N PRO A 282 6.13 -18.06 -8.80
CA PRO A 282 6.57 -16.68 -8.64
C PRO A 282 6.14 -15.79 -9.80
N LEU A 283 5.77 -14.55 -9.47
CA LEU A 283 5.49 -13.51 -10.44
C LEU A 283 6.75 -12.68 -10.66
N SER A 284 7.00 -12.34 -11.90
CA SER A 284 8.05 -11.41 -12.30
C SER A 284 7.70 -10.73 -13.62
N ASN A 285 8.34 -9.61 -13.87
CA ASN A 285 8.27 -8.91 -15.14
C ASN A 285 9.58 -8.15 -15.40
N LYS A 286 9.62 -7.26 -16.39
CA LYS A 286 10.86 -6.53 -16.76
C LYS A 286 11.43 -5.64 -15.65
N VAL A 287 10.59 -5.17 -14.73
CA VAL A 287 10.95 -4.20 -13.69
C VAL A 287 10.80 -4.75 -12.28
N ARG A 288 10.36 -6.01 -12.15
CA ARG A 288 10.21 -6.72 -10.87
C ARG A 288 10.80 -8.12 -10.96
N GLU A 289 11.85 -8.35 -10.19
CA GLU A 289 12.50 -9.66 -10.09
C GLU A 289 11.67 -10.62 -9.22
N GLU A 290 11.80 -11.93 -9.41
CA GLU A 290 11.09 -12.95 -8.60
C GLU A 290 11.40 -12.86 -7.11
N LYS A 291 12.65 -12.54 -6.77
CA LYS A 291 13.13 -12.47 -5.38
C LYS A 291 13.35 -11.04 -4.87
N ASN A 292 12.77 -10.07 -5.54
CA ASN A 292 12.77 -8.66 -5.19
C ASN A 292 11.56 -7.98 -5.83
N PHE A 293 10.39 -8.47 -5.49
CA PHE A 293 9.15 -7.97 -6.08
C PHE A 293 8.80 -6.56 -5.55
N PHE A 294 9.04 -6.32 -4.26
CA PHE A 294 8.86 -5.01 -3.61
C PHE A 294 10.19 -4.26 -3.54
N ASN A 295 10.59 -3.63 -4.62
CA ASN A 295 11.92 -3.08 -4.87
C ASN A 295 12.00 -1.56 -4.84
N SER A 296 11.28 -0.90 -3.96
CA SER A 296 11.23 0.58 -3.82
C SER A 296 10.83 1.31 -5.11
N SER A 297 9.98 0.72 -5.94
CA SER A 297 9.54 1.35 -7.17
C SER A 297 8.03 1.32 -7.36
N ILE A 298 7.50 2.29 -8.07
CA ILE A 298 6.13 2.31 -8.56
C ILE A 298 6.15 1.86 -10.02
N THR A 299 5.35 0.86 -10.36
CA THR A 299 5.35 0.27 -11.71
C THR A 299 3.92 0.10 -12.23
N MET A 300 3.78 0.14 -13.54
CA MET A 300 2.54 -0.16 -14.25
C MET A 300 2.85 -1.15 -15.36
N GLY A 301 2.38 -2.39 -15.22
CA GLY A 301 2.78 -3.46 -16.11
C GLY A 301 4.30 -3.68 -16.09
N ASP A 302 4.92 -3.67 -17.24
CA ASP A 302 6.35 -3.93 -17.48
C ASP A 302 7.23 -2.66 -17.42
N GLU A 303 6.68 -1.53 -16.95
CA GLU A 303 7.35 -0.24 -16.99
C GLU A 303 7.30 0.45 -15.62
N PHE A 304 8.29 1.31 -15.35
CA PHE A 304 8.24 2.22 -14.21
C PHE A 304 7.18 3.28 -14.45
N PHE A 305 6.42 3.59 -13.39
CA PHE A 305 5.43 4.66 -13.42
C PHE A 305 6.13 6.01 -13.32
N THR A 306 6.06 6.80 -14.39
CA THR A 306 6.71 8.12 -14.51
C THR A 306 5.74 9.30 -14.41
N GLY A 307 4.44 9.05 -14.34
CA GLY A 307 3.39 10.07 -14.23
C GLY A 307 3.24 10.59 -12.80
N ARG A 308 4.34 10.89 -12.13
CA ARG A 308 4.35 11.39 -10.75
C ARG A 308 5.23 12.64 -10.67
N ASN A 309 5.39 13.22 -9.51
CA ASN A 309 6.06 14.50 -9.27
C ASN A 309 7.05 14.89 -10.37
N PRO A 310 7.10 16.16 -10.77
CA PRO A 310 8.18 16.60 -11.66
C PRO A 310 9.52 16.19 -11.04
N ASN A 311 10.35 15.59 -11.84
CA ASN A 311 11.67 15.10 -11.41
C ASN A 311 12.55 16.23 -10.99
#